data_da6c6bd25e4ac1f22e4562f810ecbe26
#
_entry.id   da6c6bd25e4ac1f22e4562f810ecbe26
#
_cell.length_a   1.000
_cell.length_b   1.000
_cell.length_c   1.000
_cell.angle_alpha   90.00
_cell.angle_beta   90.00
_cell.angle_gamma   90.00
#
_symmetry.space_group_name_H-M   'P 1'
#
loop_
_entity.id
_entity.type
_entity.pdbx_description
1 polymer ?
#
loop_
_entity_poly.entity_id
_entity_poly.type
_entity_poly.pdbx_seq_one_letter_code
_entity_poly.pdbx_strand_id
1 'polypeptide(L)'
;MIKKFFSFMGVMALICFSFYYTDSAVDIVKRNDPIMKEIASVSKEYEQGSINAILIDNNIIPGISGVKVDLDKSYAKMKKYGSFDAGLLVFEEVVPTISTSNTYDKFIIKGNSNKQSISLLFKLKNTSYIDDILEILKDKDIKVTFFVTTDILYNDIDVLEKIYLNGHSIEILSSEYTKEEVKKVNKTMRALMGGKVHYCYSEIEDNNLINNCKTVKMHSIIPTIITSNFPYSDIKNHVTSGSIISLDNNINTIRELSPILNYLNQKGYKIVTLDELLEE
;
A
#
# COMPACT_ATOMS: atom_id res chain seq x y z
N MET A 1 20.19 12.93 53.69
CA MET A 1 19.49 12.50 52.47
C MET A 1 20.03 13.19 51.21
N ILE A 2 20.19 14.48 51.19
CA ILE A 2 20.67 15.29 50.07
C ILE A 2 22.06 14.87 49.55
N LYS A 3 23.05 14.63 50.40
CA LYS A 3 24.41 14.20 49.96
C LYS A 3 24.39 12.84 49.25
N LYS A 4 23.54 11.91 49.65
CA LYS A 4 23.40 10.59 48.97
C LYS A 4 22.74 10.75 47.57
N PHE A 5 21.82 11.70 47.43
CA PHE A 5 21.15 12.01 46.19
C PHE A 5 22.15 12.63 45.17
N PHE A 6 22.98 13.58 45.60
CA PHE A 6 24.02 14.15 44.72
C PHE A 6 25.11 13.14 44.35
N SER A 7 25.49 12.24 45.27
CA SER A 7 26.42 11.15 44.98
C SER A 7 25.83 10.18 43.93
N PHE A 8 24.57 9.83 44.05
CA PHE A 8 23.88 8.98 43.10
C PHE A 8 23.77 9.66 41.72
N MET A 9 23.40 10.94 41.66
CA MET A 9 23.36 11.71 40.42
C MET A 9 24.73 11.80 39.76
N GLY A 10 25.82 11.99 40.52
CA GLY A 10 27.17 11.98 39.99
C GLY A 10 27.59 10.65 39.38
N VAL A 11 27.24 9.54 40.03
CA VAL A 11 27.50 8.19 39.47
C VAL A 11 26.70 7.94 38.19
N MET A 12 25.40 8.31 38.17
CA MET A 12 24.59 8.22 36.95
C MET A 12 25.13 9.06 35.79
N ALA A 13 25.59 10.29 36.08
CA ALA A 13 26.21 11.15 35.07
C ALA A 13 27.50 10.53 34.51
N LEU A 14 28.34 9.95 35.36
CA LEU A 14 29.55 9.22 34.90
C LEU A 14 29.24 8.01 34.05
N ILE A 15 28.20 7.25 34.42
CA ILE A 15 27.75 6.10 33.62
C ILE A 15 27.25 6.58 32.24
N CYS A 16 26.38 7.58 32.18
CA CYS A 16 25.90 8.14 30.93
C CYS A 16 27.06 8.70 30.07
N PHE A 17 28.01 9.36 30.69
CA PHE A 17 29.18 9.89 30.02
C PHE A 17 30.08 8.80 29.47
N SER A 18 30.28 7.70 30.24
CA SER A 18 31.03 6.54 29.78
C SER A 18 30.39 5.86 28.57
N PHE A 19 29.07 5.67 28.60
CA PHE A 19 28.37 5.12 27.42
C PHE A 19 28.48 6.02 26.20
N TYR A 20 28.27 7.34 26.37
CA TYR A 20 28.40 8.30 25.28
C TYR A 20 29.80 8.29 24.62
N TYR A 21 30.86 8.26 25.44
CA TYR A 21 32.23 8.19 24.92
C TYR A 21 32.56 6.84 24.27
N THR A 22 32.03 5.75 24.82
CA THR A 22 32.23 4.42 24.24
C THR A 22 31.56 4.31 22.89
N ASP A 23 30.31 4.76 22.75
CA ASP A 23 29.57 4.77 21.49
C ASP A 23 30.28 5.65 20.45
N SER A 24 30.71 6.84 20.84
CA SER A 24 31.45 7.75 19.95
C SER A 24 32.78 7.15 19.47
N ALA A 25 33.50 6.44 20.35
CA ALA A 25 34.77 5.77 19.99
C ALA A 25 34.53 4.59 19.03
N VAL A 26 33.48 3.80 19.27
CA VAL A 26 33.08 2.70 18.39
C VAL A 26 32.69 3.23 17.00
N ASP A 27 31.95 4.34 16.94
CA ASP A 27 31.56 4.96 15.67
C ASP A 27 32.77 5.47 14.86
N ILE A 28 33.75 6.06 15.52
CA ILE A 28 34.98 6.52 14.86
C ILE A 28 35.77 5.35 14.29
N VAL A 29 35.92 4.26 15.05
CA VAL A 29 36.61 3.04 14.59
C VAL A 29 35.87 2.43 13.41
N LYS A 30 34.55 2.34 13.50
CA LYS A 30 33.69 1.80 12.46
C LYS A 30 33.79 2.60 11.16
N ARG A 31 33.72 3.93 11.22
CA ARG A 31 33.84 4.82 10.04
C ARG A 31 35.21 4.73 9.37
N ASN A 32 36.26 4.38 10.12
CA ASN A 32 37.61 4.22 9.58
C ASN A 32 37.90 2.82 9.04
N ASP A 33 37.02 1.85 9.28
CA ASP A 33 37.16 0.51 8.77
C ASP A 33 37.11 0.48 7.23
N PRO A 34 38.01 -0.23 6.55
CA PRO A 34 38.01 -0.34 5.09
C PRO A 34 36.68 -0.80 4.50
N ILE A 35 36.01 -1.78 5.13
CA ILE A 35 34.72 -2.31 4.68
C ILE A 35 33.64 -1.19 4.74
N MET A 36 33.59 -0.43 5.84
CA MET A 36 32.63 0.67 5.96
C MET A 36 32.87 1.76 4.92
N LYS A 37 34.14 2.11 4.66
CA LYS A 37 34.50 3.09 3.63
C LYS A 37 34.06 2.63 2.24
N GLU A 38 34.23 1.35 1.94
CA GLU A 38 33.81 0.77 0.66
C GLU A 38 32.29 0.78 0.53
N ILE A 39 31.55 0.34 1.56
CA ILE A 39 30.09 0.44 1.60
C ILE A 39 29.63 1.89 1.33
N ALA A 40 30.20 2.86 2.06
CA ALA A 40 29.83 4.27 1.91
C ALA A 40 30.17 4.84 0.53
N SER A 41 31.23 4.36 -0.13
CA SER A 41 31.61 4.81 -1.47
C SER A 41 30.64 4.37 -2.56
N VAL A 42 30.08 3.14 -2.43
CA VAL A 42 29.15 2.57 -3.42
C VAL A 42 27.69 2.84 -3.07
N SER A 43 27.37 3.22 -1.84
CA SER A 43 25.97 3.38 -1.37
C SER A 43 25.12 4.25 -2.30
N LYS A 44 25.69 5.34 -2.80
CA LYS A 44 24.99 6.28 -3.68
C LYS A 44 24.55 5.68 -5.03
N GLU A 45 25.23 4.65 -5.50
CA GLU A 45 24.87 3.97 -6.76
C GLU A 45 23.59 3.14 -6.62
N TYR A 46 23.24 2.77 -5.39
CA TYR A 46 22.07 1.95 -5.05
C TYR A 46 20.92 2.80 -4.47
N GLU A 47 21.14 4.09 -4.23
CA GLU A 47 20.12 4.96 -3.64
C GLU A 47 19.12 5.43 -4.70
N GLN A 48 17.84 5.32 -4.37
CA GLN A 48 16.75 5.89 -5.15
C GLN A 48 15.97 6.85 -4.25
N GLY A 49 15.90 8.12 -4.63
CA GLY A 49 15.14 9.12 -3.88
C GLY A 49 13.64 8.81 -3.86
N SER A 50 12.97 9.14 -2.76
CA SER A 50 11.51 9.06 -2.69
C SER A 50 10.85 10.17 -3.52
N ILE A 51 9.66 9.89 -4.02
CA ILE A 51 8.79 10.84 -4.73
C ILE A 51 7.60 11.16 -3.83
N ASN A 52 7.41 12.44 -3.51
CA ASN A 52 6.29 12.87 -2.68
C ASN A 52 4.94 12.63 -3.34
N ALA A 53 3.92 12.37 -2.53
CA ALA A 53 2.54 12.40 -2.98
C ALA A 53 2.15 13.78 -3.52
N ILE A 54 1.27 13.80 -4.53
CA ILE A 54 0.79 15.02 -5.17
C ILE A 54 -0.57 15.39 -4.56
N LEU A 55 -0.64 16.59 -3.99
CA LEU A 55 -1.87 17.15 -3.44
C LEU A 55 -2.58 18.01 -4.50
N ILE A 56 -3.87 17.76 -4.72
CA ILE A 56 -4.72 18.52 -5.65
C ILE A 56 -6.03 18.81 -4.93
N ASP A 57 -6.18 20.00 -4.37
CA ASP A 57 -7.35 20.40 -3.58
C ASP A 57 -7.71 19.37 -2.48
N ASN A 58 -8.86 18.69 -2.61
CA ASN A 58 -9.32 17.64 -1.70
C ASN A 58 -8.77 16.25 -2.06
N ASN A 59 -7.93 16.16 -3.10
CA ASN A 59 -7.46 14.90 -3.65
C ASN A 59 -5.97 14.69 -3.41
N ILE A 60 -5.54 13.43 -3.47
CA ILE A 60 -4.14 13.02 -3.35
C ILE A 60 -3.83 11.89 -4.33
N ILE A 61 -2.64 11.94 -4.90
CA ILE A 61 -2.05 10.84 -5.66
C ILE A 61 -0.84 10.34 -4.86
N PRO A 62 -0.73 9.02 -4.55
CA PRO A 62 0.37 8.48 -3.77
C PRO A 62 1.74 8.81 -4.33
N GLY A 63 2.72 8.94 -3.43
CA GLY A 63 4.12 9.05 -3.75
C GLY A 63 4.74 7.72 -4.18
N ILE A 64 6.05 7.65 -4.11
CA ILE A 64 6.84 6.42 -4.25
C ILE A 64 7.94 6.48 -3.21
N SER A 65 8.05 5.45 -2.38
CA SER A 65 9.17 5.30 -1.46
C SER A 65 10.48 5.12 -2.22
N GLY A 66 11.51 5.73 -1.68
CA GLY A 66 12.88 5.51 -2.14
C GLY A 66 13.54 4.35 -1.40
N VAL A 67 14.76 4.07 -1.80
CA VAL A 67 15.60 3.05 -1.16
C VAL A 67 16.98 3.64 -0.91
N LYS A 68 17.55 3.40 0.25
CA LYS A 68 18.95 3.72 0.55
C LYS A 68 19.65 2.53 1.23
N VAL A 69 20.98 2.54 1.18
CA VAL A 69 21.77 1.52 1.86
C VAL A 69 21.79 1.82 3.35
N ASP A 70 21.39 0.84 4.17
CA ASP A 70 21.64 0.85 5.61
C ASP A 70 23.11 0.49 5.85
N LEU A 71 23.92 1.53 6.01
CA LEU A 71 25.37 1.39 6.16
C LEU A 71 25.72 0.51 7.37
N ASP A 72 24.99 0.66 8.47
CA ASP A 72 25.26 -0.02 9.73
C ASP A 72 24.92 -1.48 9.69
N LYS A 73 23.76 -1.83 9.16
CA LYS A 73 23.36 -3.24 8.98
C LYS A 73 24.22 -3.94 7.92
N SER A 74 24.54 -3.25 6.83
CA SER A 74 25.45 -3.76 5.78
C SER A 74 26.82 -4.06 6.36
N TYR A 75 27.40 -3.11 7.11
CA TYR A 75 28.69 -3.30 7.78
C TYR A 75 28.66 -4.46 8.79
N ALA A 76 27.66 -4.53 9.66
CA ALA A 76 27.54 -5.59 10.64
C ALA A 76 27.46 -6.99 9.98
N LYS A 77 26.82 -7.08 8.81
CA LYS A 77 26.72 -8.30 8.02
C LYS A 77 28.06 -8.65 7.37
N MET A 78 28.71 -7.69 6.71
CA MET A 78 29.98 -7.89 5.99
C MET A 78 31.18 -8.12 6.94
N LYS A 79 31.20 -7.46 8.11
CA LYS A 79 32.28 -7.61 9.10
C LYS A 79 32.48 -9.06 9.55
N LYS A 80 31.43 -9.87 9.55
CA LYS A 80 31.50 -11.30 9.85
C LYS A 80 32.26 -12.09 8.79
N TYR A 81 32.28 -11.60 7.55
CA TYR A 81 32.96 -12.24 6.41
C TYR A 81 34.36 -11.65 6.15
N GLY A 82 34.69 -10.50 6.76
CA GLY A 82 35.98 -9.85 6.68
C GLY A 82 36.28 -9.07 5.41
N SER A 83 35.34 -8.99 4.47
CA SER A 83 35.48 -8.25 3.20
C SER A 83 34.16 -7.65 2.74
N PHE A 84 34.25 -6.66 1.84
CA PHE A 84 33.09 -6.12 1.14
C PHE A 84 32.52 -7.14 0.16
N ASP A 85 31.18 -7.21 0.10
CA ASP A 85 30.42 -7.97 -0.90
C ASP A 85 29.09 -7.24 -1.16
N ALA A 86 28.87 -6.79 -2.40
CA ALA A 86 27.64 -6.07 -2.80
C ALA A 86 26.36 -6.89 -2.56
N GLY A 87 26.42 -8.22 -2.63
CA GLY A 87 25.29 -9.11 -2.33
C GLY A 87 24.90 -9.14 -0.83
N LEU A 88 25.72 -8.56 0.04
CA LEU A 88 25.46 -8.45 1.47
C LEU A 88 24.95 -7.06 1.87
N LEU A 89 24.74 -6.13 0.93
CA LEU A 89 24.12 -4.84 1.21
C LEU A 89 22.72 -5.04 1.79
N VAL A 90 22.42 -4.23 2.78
CA VAL A 90 21.08 -4.15 3.42
C VAL A 90 20.49 -2.82 3.03
N PHE A 91 19.24 -2.85 2.62
CA PHE A 91 18.51 -1.66 2.18
C PHE A 91 17.47 -1.27 3.21
N GLU A 92 17.22 0.02 3.32
CA GLU A 92 16.09 0.56 4.08
C GLU A 92 15.25 1.47 3.19
N GLU A 93 13.96 1.50 3.47
CA GLU A 93 12.99 2.31 2.77
C GLU A 93 13.13 3.79 3.18
N VAL A 94 13.02 4.68 2.19
CA VAL A 94 12.96 6.13 2.39
C VAL A 94 11.54 6.59 2.09
N VAL A 95 10.74 6.74 3.14
CA VAL A 95 9.33 7.18 3.00
C VAL A 95 9.27 8.62 2.48
N PRO A 96 8.34 8.95 1.56
CA PRO A 96 8.11 10.31 1.10
C PRO A 96 7.76 11.26 2.26
N THR A 97 8.21 12.52 2.17
CA THR A 97 7.86 13.54 3.18
C THR A 97 6.36 13.85 3.18
N ILE A 98 5.73 13.83 1.99
CA ILE A 98 4.28 13.89 1.81
C ILE A 98 3.85 12.50 1.35
N SER A 99 3.08 11.80 2.18
CA SER A 99 2.69 10.40 1.99
C SER A 99 1.19 10.22 2.26
N THR A 100 0.59 9.28 1.56
CA THR A 100 -0.79 8.84 1.83
C THR A 100 -0.93 8.12 3.15
N SER A 101 0.13 7.47 3.66
CA SER A 101 0.09 6.60 4.84
C SER A 101 -0.51 7.24 6.10
N ASN A 102 -0.43 8.58 6.23
CA ASN A 102 -1.01 9.34 7.33
C ASN A 102 -2.06 10.38 6.90
N THR A 103 -2.46 10.38 5.62
CA THR A 103 -3.37 11.35 5.03
C THR A 103 -4.73 10.69 4.78
N TYR A 104 -5.66 10.80 5.76
CA TYR A 104 -7.00 10.21 5.69
C TYR A 104 -8.10 11.22 5.36
N ASP A 105 -7.77 12.48 5.13
CA ASP A 105 -8.68 13.58 4.83
C ASP A 105 -8.60 14.06 3.38
N LYS A 106 -8.08 13.22 2.52
CA LYS A 106 -8.01 13.41 1.07
C LYS A 106 -8.55 12.19 0.34
N PHE A 107 -9.15 12.41 -0.82
CA PHE A 107 -9.54 11.32 -1.71
C PHE A 107 -8.36 10.88 -2.56
N ILE A 108 -8.06 9.59 -2.58
CA ILE A 108 -7.12 9.03 -3.53
C ILE A 108 -7.85 8.83 -4.85
N ILE A 109 -7.44 9.57 -5.87
CA ILE A 109 -8.11 9.58 -7.18
C ILE A 109 -7.37 8.77 -8.24
N LYS A 110 -6.15 8.36 -7.95
CA LYS A 110 -5.27 7.67 -8.90
C LYS A 110 -4.06 7.09 -8.16
N GLY A 111 -3.46 6.02 -8.67
CA GLY A 111 -2.12 5.59 -8.30
C GLY A 111 -1.03 6.42 -8.97
N ASN A 112 0.22 6.25 -8.55
CA ASN A 112 1.34 6.96 -9.15
C ASN A 112 1.58 6.54 -10.61
N SER A 113 1.62 7.52 -11.50
CA SER A 113 1.74 7.27 -12.96
C SER A 113 3.07 6.64 -13.39
N ASN A 114 4.11 6.74 -12.57
CA ASN A 114 5.43 6.18 -12.88
C ASN A 114 5.48 4.65 -12.76
N LYS A 115 4.48 4.03 -12.11
CA LYS A 115 4.44 2.57 -11.92
C LYS A 115 3.96 1.77 -13.15
N GLN A 116 3.41 2.42 -14.16
CA GLN A 116 2.75 1.78 -15.33
C GLN A 116 1.72 0.71 -14.97
N SER A 117 1.13 0.83 -13.78
CA SER A 117 0.15 -0.10 -13.23
C SER A 117 -1.22 0.55 -13.18
N ILE A 118 -2.26 -0.29 -13.17
CA ILE A 118 -3.65 0.11 -12.98
C ILE A 118 -4.33 -0.90 -12.05
N SER A 119 -5.46 -0.51 -11.43
CA SER A 119 -6.27 -1.44 -10.64
C SER A 119 -7.70 -1.52 -11.14
N LEU A 120 -8.23 -2.74 -11.20
CA LEU A 120 -9.63 -3.01 -11.48
C LEU A 120 -10.37 -3.26 -10.16
N LEU A 121 -11.44 -2.52 -9.94
CA LEU A 121 -12.33 -2.65 -8.80
C LEU A 121 -13.67 -3.21 -9.26
N PHE A 122 -14.09 -4.35 -8.72
CA PHE A 122 -15.41 -4.91 -8.98
C PHE A 122 -16.37 -4.59 -7.85
N LYS A 123 -17.46 -3.87 -8.16
CA LYS A 123 -18.54 -3.61 -7.19
C LYS A 123 -19.51 -4.80 -7.19
N LEU A 124 -19.50 -5.58 -6.13
CA LEU A 124 -20.42 -6.69 -5.94
C LEU A 124 -21.61 -6.27 -5.07
N LYS A 125 -22.73 -5.99 -5.71
CA LYS A 125 -24.03 -5.73 -5.06
C LYS A 125 -24.90 -7.00 -4.97
N ASN A 126 -24.52 -8.05 -5.69
CA ASN A 126 -25.09 -9.39 -5.69
C ASN A 126 -24.01 -10.37 -6.13
N THR A 127 -24.29 -11.66 -6.04
CA THR A 127 -23.34 -12.74 -6.37
C THR A 127 -23.49 -13.30 -7.79
N SER A 128 -24.37 -12.70 -8.62
CA SER A 128 -24.51 -13.09 -10.03
C SER A 128 -23.17 -12.89 -10.75
N TYR A 129 -22.87 -13.81 -11.65
CA TYR A 129 -21.67 -13.72 -12.53
C TYR A 129 -20.30 -13.76 -11.84
N ILE A 130 -20.23 -13.96 -10.54
CA ILE A 130 -18.92 -13.96 -9.84
C ILE A 130 -18.01 -15.11 -10.32
N ASP A 131 -18.59 -16.29 -10.54
CA ASP A 131 -17.85 -17.46 -10.99
C ASP A 131 -17.26 -17.23 -12.40
N ASP A 132 -18.03 -16.61 -13.33
CA ASP A 132 -17.55 -16.25 -14.66
C ASP A 132 -16.41 -15.22 -14.61
N ILE A 133 -16.52 -14.19 -13.74
CA ILE A 133 -15.49 -13.19 -13.54
C ILE A 133 -14.21 -13.85 -13.01
N LEU A 134 -14.32 -14.69 -11.98
CA LEU A 134 -13.16 -15.36 -11.37
C LEU A 134 -12.47 -16.31 -12.34
N GLU A 135 -13.22 -17.02 -13.20
CA GLU A 135 -12.68 -17.88 -14.25
C GLU A 135 -11.85 -17.06 -15.24
N ILE A 136 -12.39 -15.95 -15.77
CA ILE A 136 -11.70 -15.08 -16.72
C ILE A 136 -10.41 -14.49 -16.10
N LEU A 137 -10.47 -14.05 -14.84
CA LEU A 137 -9.31 -13.48 -14.16
C LEU A 137 -8.23 -14.54 -13.88
N LYS A 138 -8.64 -15.75 -13.50
CA LYS A 138 -7.76 -16.89 -13.26
C LYS A 138 -7.02 -17.32 -14.52
N ASP A 139 -7.72 -17.42 -15.66
CA ASP A 139 -7.12 -17.80 -16.95
C ASP A 139 -6.01 -16.85 -17.40
N LYS A 140 -6.02 -15.62 -16.92
CA LYS A 140 -5.01 -14.58 -17.23
C LYS A 140 -4.05 -14.28 -16.09
N ASP A 141 -4.16 -15.01 -14.97
CA ASP A 141 -3.40 -14.80 -13.73
C ASP A 141 -3.43 -13.34 -13.23
N ILE A 142 -4.61 -12.71 -13.28
CA ILE A 142 -4.81 -11.31 -12.87
C ILE A 142 -5.46 -11.28 -11.49
N LYS A 143 -4.90 -10.45 -10.60
CA LYS A 143 -5.46 -10.17 -9.27
C LYS A 143 -6.08 -8.78 -9.27
N VAL A 144 -7.25 -8.67 -8.63
CA VAL A 144 -8.07 -7.46 -8.58
C VAL A 144 -8.60 -7.22 -7.18
N THR A 145 -9.30 -6.11 -6.96
CA THR A 145 -9.97 -5.81 -5.69
C THR A 145 -11.48 -5.85 -5.87
N PHE A 146 -12.16 -6.58 -5.00
CA PHE A 146 -13.61 -6.65 -4.94
C PHE A 146 -14.13 -5.78 -3.80
N PHE A 147 -15.08 -4.90 -4.09
CA PHE A 147 -15.85 -4.17 -3.12
C PHE A 147 -17.20 -4.86 -2.95
N VAL A 148 -17.42 -5.49 -1.81
CA VAL A 148 -18.61 -6.28 -1.51
C VAL A 148 -19.53 -5.59 -0.53
N THR A 149 -20.85 -5.70 -0.69
CA THR A 149 -21.79 -5.16 0.29
C THR A 149 -21.72 -5.93 1.62
N THR A 150 -22.16 -5.29 2.70
CA THR A 150 -22.26 -5.96 4.01
C THR A 150 -23.22 -7.15 4.00
N ASP A 151 -24.22 -7.13 3.11
CA ASP A 151 -25.14 -8.25 2.91
C ASP A 151 -24.38 -9.50 2.40
N ILE A 152 -23.58 -9.35 1.35
CA ILE A 152 -22.73 -10.44 0.83
C ILE A 152 -21.73 -10.90 1.89
N LEU A 153 -21.11 -9.96 2.64
CA LEU A 153 -20.16 -10.28 3.69
C LEU A 153 -20.74 -11.21 4.78
N TYR A 154 -22.01 -11.05 5.10
CA TYR A 154 -22.62 -11.83 6.19
C TYR A 154 -23.39 -13.05 5.71
N ASN A 155 -23.88 -13.06 4.47
CA ASN A 155 -24.79 -14.09 3.99
C ASN A 155 -24.19 -15.02 2.92
N ASP A 156 -23.11 -14.60 2.22
CA ASP A 156 -22.52 -15.33 1.08
C ASP A 156 -21.02 -15.65 1.33
N ILE A 157 -20.73 -16.27 2.49
CA ILE A 157 -19.34 -16.56 2.92
C ILE A 157 -18.58 -17.38 1.88
N ASP A 158 -19.23 -18.36 1.24
CA ASP A 158 -18.61 -19.21 0.23
C ASP A 158 -18.09 -18.39 -0.97
N VAL A 159 -18.78 -17.32 -1.33
CA VAL A 159 -18.35 -16.40 -2.40
C VAL A 159 -17.10 -15.64 -1.97
N LEU A 160 -17.05 -15.16 -0.73
CA LEU A 160 -15.88 -14.46 -0.20
C LEU A 160 -14.66 -15.38 -0.14
N GLU A 161 -14.87 -16.63 0.29
CA GLU A 161 -13.81 -17.64 0.34
C GLU A 161 -13.25 -17.92 -1.07
N LYS A 162 -14.11 -18.07 -2.07
CA LYS A 162 -13.69 -18.22 -3.48
C LYS A 162 -12.84 -17.03 -3.94
N ILE A 163 -13.28 -15.80 -3.69
CA ILE A 163 -12.55 -14.59 -4.05
C ILE A 163 -11.16 -14.59 -3.38
N TYR A 164 -11.12 -14.84 -2.08
CA TYR A 164 -9.90 -14.82 -1.29
C TYR A 164 -8.90 -15.92 -1.70
N LEU A 165 -9.37 -17.16 -1.88
CA LEU A 165 -8.53 -18.28 -2.29
C LEU A 165 -7.96 -18.13 -3.71
N ASN A 166 -8.62 -17.35 -4.57
CA ASN A 166 -8.07 -16.96 -5.87
C ASN A 166 -7.05 -15.79 -5.77
N GLY A 167 -6.75 -15.28 -4.58
CA GLY A 167 -5.73 -14.25 -4.32
C GLY A 167 -6.18 -12.82 -4.64
N HIS A 168 -7.48 -12.56 -4.69
CA HIS A 168 -8.01 -11.22 -4.86
C HIS A 168 -8.15 -10.51 -3.50
N SER A 169 -8.05 -9.17 -3.50
CA SER A 169 -8.34 -8.35 -2.34
C SER A 169 -9.85 -8.14 -2.17
N ILE A 170 -10.31 -8.06 -0.91
CA ILE A 170 -11.72 -7.82 -0.58
C ILE A 170 -11.81 -6.59 0.31
N GLU A 171 -12.61 -5.63 -0.12
CA GLU A 171 -13.00 -4.43 0.58
C GLU A 171 -14.51 -4.34 0.75
N ILE A 172 -15.01 -3.44 1.58
CA ILE A 172 -16.44 -3.29 1.81
C ILE A 172 -17.01 -2.13 1.00
N LEU A 173 -18.16 -2.35 0.40
CA LEU A 173 -18.96 -1.31 -0.25
C LEU A 173 -20.05 -0.86 0.73
N SER A 174 -19.92 0.34 1.27
CA SER A 174 -20.89 0.96 2.16
C SER A 174 -21.19 2.39 1.71
N SER A 175 -22.34 2.90 2.10
CA SER A 175 -22.70 4.31 1.88
C SER A 175 -22.21 5.25 2.98
N GLU A 176 -21.95 4.74 4.18
CA GLU A 176 -21.69 5.59 5.34
C GLU A 176 -20.36 5.32 6.03
N TYR A 177 -19.88 4.08 6.06
CA TYR A 177 -18.65 3.66 6.75
C TYR A 177 -18.61 4.12 8.23
N THR A 178 -19.72 3.93 8.94
CA THR A 178 -19.77 4.29 10.36
C THR A 178 -18.77 3.46 11.18
N LYS A 179 -18.34 4.01 12.31
CA LYS A 179 -17.36 3.34 13.19
C LYS A 179 -17.85 1.98 13.66
N GLU A 180 -19.14 1.86 13.98
CA GLU A 180 -19.78 0.61 14.40
C GLU A 180 -19.80 -0.42 13.27
N GLU A 181 -20.18 -0.01 12.07
CA GLU A 181 -20.17 -0.86 10.87
C GLU A 181 -18.76 -1.37 10.58
N VAL A 182 -17.78 -0.48 10.46
CA VAL A 182 -16.39 -0.84 10.16
C VAL A 182 -15.80 -1.76 11.24
N LYS A 183 -16.12 -1.54 12.52
CA LYS A 183 -15.70 -2.42 13.60
C LYS A 183 -16.28 -3.83 13.46
N LYS A 184 -17.56 -3.95 13.11
CA LYS A 184 -18.23 -5.24 12.89
C LYS A 184 -17.67 -5.94 11.66
N VAL A 185 -17.52 -5.23 10.54
CA VAL A 185 -16.89 -5.71 9.30
C VAL A 185 -15.49 -6.25 9.60
N ASN A 186 -14.62 -5.47 10.22
CA ASN A 186 -13.25 -5.89 10.53
C ASN A 186 -13.18 -7.10 11.47
N LYS A 187 -14.15 -7.28 12.38
CA LYS A 187 -14.22 -8.48 13.21
C LYS A 187 -14.50 -9.71 12.34
N THR A 188 -15.43 -9.59 11.39
CA THR A 188 -15.78 -10.68 10.47
C THR A 188 -14.64 -10.99 9.50
N MET A 189 -14.05 -9.95 8.88
CA MET A 189 -12.91 -10.11 7.96
C MET A 189 -11.72 -10.81 8.62
N ARG A 190 -11.39 -10.44 9.86
CA ARG A 190 -10.31 -11.13 10.62
C ARG A 190 -10.62 -12.59 10.91
N ALA A 191 -11.88 -12.90 11.21
CA ALA A 191 -12.29 -14.27 11.49
C ALA A 191 -12.27 -15.17 10.25
N LEU A 192 -12.63 -14.62 9.08
CA LEU A 192 -12.72 -15.36 7.82
C LEU A 192 -11.39 -15.42 7.08
N MET A 193 -10.64 -14.30 7.02
CA MET A 193 -9.50 -14.12 6.11
C MET A 193 -8.25 -13.57 6.80
N GLY A 194 -8.26 -13.36 8.11
CA GLY A 194 -7.12 -12.81 8.87
C GLY A 194 -6.84 -11.31 8.62
N GLY A 195 -7.63 -10.64 7.76
CA GLY A 195 -7.42 -9.27 7.30
C GLY A 195 -8.38 -8.24 7.92
N LYS A 196 -8.32 -7.03 7.39
CA LYS A 196 -9.23 -5.92 7.67
C LYS A 196 -9.44 -5.13 6.39
N VAL A 197 -10.47 -4.29 6.36
CA VAL A 197 -10.69 -3.36 5.25
C VAL A 197 -9.85 -2.07 5.41
N HIS A 198 -9.43 -1.49 4.28
CA HIS A 198 -8.52 -0.34 4.25
C HIS A 198 -9.09 0.86 3.50
N TYR A 199 -10.05 0.63 2.60
CA TYR A 199 -10.54 1.64 1.68
C TYR A 199 -12.04 1.88 1.81
N CYS A 200 -12.42 3.16 1.75
CA CYS A 200 -13.80 3.61 1.54
C CYS A 200 -13.96 3.97 0.07
N TYR A 201 -15.00 3.46 -0.55
CA TYR A 201 -15.31 3.73 -1.95
C TYR A 201 -16.32 4.87 -2.07
N SER A 202 -16.06 5.83 -2.93
CA SER A 202 -17.00 6.86 -3.35
C SER A 202 -16.89 7.11 -4.85
N GLU A 203 -17.99 7.53 -5.49
CA GLU A 203 -17.99 7.93 -6.90
C GLU A 203 -17.83 9.46 -7.07
N ILE A 204 -18.00 10.20 -5.98
CA ILE A 204 -17.90 11.68 -5.93
C ILE A 204 -17.20 12.11 -4.65
N GLU A 205 -16.77 13.35 -4.58
CA GLU A 205 -16.30 13.95 -3.33
C GLU A 205 -17.47 14.12 -2.35
N ASP A 206 -17.43 13.35 -1.25
CA ASP A 206 -18.42 13.39 -0.17
C ASP A 206 -17.72 13.68 1.17
N ASN A 207 -17.99 14.88 1.71
CA ASN A 207 -17.39 15.33 2.96
C ASN A 207 -17.84 14.52 4.18
N ASN A 208 -19.04 13.95 4.19
CA ASN A 208 -19.50 13.12 5.29
C ASN A 208 -18.79 11.76 5.25
N LEU A 209 -18.71 11.14 4.08
CA LEU A 209 -18.03 9.87 3.89
C LEU A 209 -16.56 9.99 4.28
N ILE A 210 -15.82 10.97 3.79
CA ILE A 210 -14.39 11.12 4.10
C ILE A 210 -14.15 11.36 5.59
N ASN A 211 -15.00 12.10 6.28
CA ASN A 211 -14.93 12.31 7.72
C ASN A 211 -15.14 11.00 8.50
N ASN A 212 -16.11 10.18 8.10
CA ASN A 212 -16.32 8.86 8.70
C ASN A 212 -15.10 7.96 8.48
N CYS A 213 -14.59 7.87 7.26
CA CYS A 213 -13.42 7.07 6.91
C CYS A 213 -12.16 7.49 7.66
N LYS A 214 -11.94 8.80 7.80
CA LYS A 214 -10.85 9.37 8.60
C LYS A 214 -10.92 8.91 10.07
N THR A 215 -12.11 8.87 10.68
CA THR A 215 -12.26 8.45 12.09
C THR A 215 -11.89 6.99 12.32
N VAL A 216 -12.03 6.15 11.31
CA VAL A 216 -11.69 4.72 11.35
C VAL A 216 -10.34 4.40 10.70
N LYS A 217 -9.61 5.43 10.26
CA LYS A 217 -8.30 5.34 9.58
C LYS A 217 -8.35 4.46 8.33
N MET A 218 -9.35 4.69 7.50
CA MET A 218 -9.46 4.14 6.16
C MET A 218 -9.24 5.24 5.12
N HIS A 219 -8.59 4.91 4.02
CA HIS A 219 -8.40 5.84 2.91
C HIS A 219 -9.65 5.90 2.04
N SER A 220 -10.08 7.11 1.69
CA SER A 220 -11.20 7.29 0.76
C SER A 220 -10.67 7.30 -0.67
N ILE A 221 -11.28 6.50 -1.54
CA ILE A 221 -10.91 6.44 -2.96
C ILE A 221 -12.07 6.93 -3.84
N ILE A 222 -11.71 7.61 -4.93
CA ILE A 222 -12.61 7.89 -6.05
C ILE A 222 -11.98 7.28 -7.30
N PRO A 223 -12.66 6.33 -7.98
CA PRO A 223 -12.14 5.75 -9.20
C PRO A 223 -11.87 6.80 -10.29
N THR A 224 -10.75 6.64 -11.00
CA THR A 224 -10.43 7.48 -12.17
C THR A 224 -11.44 7.26 -13.30
N ILE A 225 -11.93 6.02 -13.44
CA ILE A 225 -12.90 5.61 -14.45
C ILE A 225 -14.00 4.81 -13.76
N ILE A 226 -15.23 5.29 -13.89
CA ILE A 226 -16.44 4.55 -13.51
C ILE A 226 -17.10 4.11 -14.80
N THR A 227 -17.18 2.81 -15.03
CA THR A 227 -17.67 2.28 -16.29
C THR A 227 -19.20 2.34 -16.37
N SER A 228 -19.70 2.58 -17.58
CA SER A 228 -21.10 2.57 -17.96
C SER A 228 -21.53 1.16 -18.47
N ASN A 229 -22.55 1.14 -19.32
CA ASN A 229 -22.96 -0.08 -20.05
C ASN A 229 -21.97 -0.52 -21.16
N PHE A 230 -20.92 0.27 -21.41
CA PHE A 230 -19.91 0.02 -22.43
C PHE A 230 -18.49 0.06 -21.83
N PRO A 231 -18.16 -0.87 -20.91
CA PRO A 231 -16.92 -0.80 -20.12
C PRO A 231 -15.65 -0.76 -20.99
N TYR A 232 -15.61 -1.50 -22.08
CA TYR A 232 -14.47 -1.49 -22.99
C TYR A 232 -14.21 -0.12 -23.61
N SER A 233 -15.27 0.54 -24.06
CA SER A 233 -15.17 1.88 -24.66
C SER A 233 -14.72 2.92 -23.62
N ASP A 234 -15.31 2.88 -22.44
CA ASP A 234 -14.98 3.81 -21.34
C ASP A 234 -13.50 3.68 -20.95
N ILE A 235 -13.02 2.45 -20.79
CA ILE A 235 -11.62 2.17 -20.44
C ILE A 235 -10.69 2.60 -21.59
N LYS A 236 -10.99 2.18 -22.82
CA LYS A 236 -10.15 2.48 -23.99
C LYS A 236 -9.92 3.98 -24.17
N ASN A 237 -10.94 4.80 -23.93
CA ASN A 237 -10.90 6.24 -24.16
C ASN A 237 -10.22 7.02 -23.02
N HIS A 238 -10.16 6.48 -21.79
CA HIS A 238 -9.76 7.27 -20.61
C HIS A 238 -8.62 6.66 -19.80
N VAL A 239 -8.22 5.39 -20.03
CA VAL A 239 -7.20 4.74 -19.23
C VAL A 239 -5.84 5.40 -19.39
N THR A 240 -5.21 5.64 -18.25
CA THR A 240 -3.82 6.13 -18.14
C THR A 240 -3.12 5.35 -17.02
N SER A 241 -1.78 5.44 -17.00
CA SER A 241 -1.00 4.84 -15.91
C SER A 241 -1.47 5.35 -14.54
N GLY A 242 -1.65 4.46 -13.57
CA GLY A 242 -2.20 4.75 -12.26
C GLY A 242 -3.73 4.72 -12.19
N SER A 243 -4.47 4.50 -13.28
CA SER A 243 -5.94 4.52 -13.25
C SER A 243 -6.51 3.49 -12.29
N ILE A 244 -7.49 3.93 -11.50
CA ILE A 244 -8.39 3.11 -10.69
C ILE A 244 -9.68 2.97 -11.47
N ILE A 245 -10.04 1.75 -11.90
CA ILE A 245 -11.15 1.48 -12.80
C ILE A 245 -12.23 0.72 -12.06
N SER A 246 -13.42 1.29 -11.96
CA SER A 246 -14.58 0.67 -11.30
C SER A 246 -15.48 -0.01 -12.31
N LEU A 247 -15.73 -1.30 -12.10
CA LEU A 247 -16.59 -2.18 -12.89
C LEU A 247 -17.77 -2.68 -12.05
N ASP A 248 -18.95 -2.66 -12.62
CA ASP A 248 -20.12 -3.31 -12.00
C ASP A 248 -20.14 -4.81 -12.32
N ASN A 249 -20.62 -5.62 -11.38
CA ASN A 249 -20.88 -7.04 -11.60
C ASN A 249 -22.17 -7.23 -12.43
N ASN A 250 -22.05 -7.17 -13.75
CA ASN A 250 -23.17 -7.30 -14.69
C ASN A 250 -22.76 -7.98 -16.00
N ILE A 251 -23.75 -8.32 -16.83
CA ILE A 251 -23.55 -9.04 -18.10
C ILE A 251 -22.67 -8.28 -19.10
N ASN A 252 -22.72 -6.95 -19.11
CA ASN A 252 -21.91 -6.15 -20.04
C ASN A 252 -20.44 -6.24 -19.66
N THR A 253 -20.14 -6.14 -18.36
CA THR A 253 -18.77 -6.33 -17.82
C THR A 253 -18.22 -7.69 -18.22
N ILE A 254 -18.99 -8.78 -18.04
CA ILE A 254 -18.53 -10.15 -18.39
C ILE A 254 -18.22 -10.28 -19.86
N ARG A 255 -19.12 -9.82 -20.73
CA ARG A 255 -18.91 -9.89 -22.18
C ARG A 255 -17.64 -9.17 -22.64
N GLU A 256 -17.31 -8.07 -21.99
CA GLU A 256 -16.21 -7.22 -22.38
C GLU A 256 -14.92 -7.42 -21.55
N LEU A 257 -14.98 -8.22 -20.47
CA LEU A 257 -13.84 -8.38 -19.55
C LEU A 257 -12.60 -8.94 -20.26
N SER A 258 -12.71 -10.04 -21.01
CA SER A 258 -11.58 -10.60 -21.76
C SER A 258 -11.00 -9.62 -22.80
N PRO A 259 -11.79 -8.93 -23.64
CA PRO A 259 -11.34 -7.84 -24.47
C PRO A 259 -10.63 -6.71 -23.71
N ILE A 260 -11.18 -6.28 -22.57
CA ILE A 260 -10.59 -5.25 -21.70
C ILE A 260 -9.19 -5.67 -21.24
N LEU A 261 -9.08 -6.87 -20.66
CA LEU A 261 -7.81 -7.38 -20.13
C LEU A 261 -6.75 -7.52 -21.23
N ASN A 262 -7.15 -7.99 -22.42
CA ASN A 262 -6.26 -8.08 -23.57
C ASN A 262 -5.77 -6.69 -24.03
N TYR A 263 -6.67 -5.71 -24.11
CA TYR A 263 -6.34 -4.34 -24.49
C TYR A 263 -5.36 -3.71 -23.50
N LEU A 264 -5.62 -3.83 -22.19
CA LEU A 264 -4.78 -3.27 -21.13
C LEU A 264 -3.37 -3.88 -21.16
N ASN A 265 -3.28 -5.20 -21.34
CA ASN A 265 -2.00 -5.90 -21.48
C ASN A 265 -1.24 -5.47 -22.74
N GLN A 266 -1.91 -5.34 -23.90
CA GLN A 266 -1.30 -4.84 -25.13
C GLN A 266 -0.77 -3.40 -25.01
N LYS A 267 -1.39 -2.59 -24.14
CA LYS A 267 -0.92 -1.23 -23.81
C LYS A 267 0.24 -1.20 -22.82
N GLY A 268 0.65 -2.36 -22.30
CA GLY A 268 1.75 -2.48 -21.35
C GLY A 268 1.37 -2.14 -19.90
N TYR A 269 0.07 -2.04 -19.57
CA TYR A 269 -0.35 -1.83 -18.19
C TYR A 269 -0.27 -3.14 -17.39
N LYS A 270 0.40 -3.09 -16.23
CA LYS A 270 0.31 -4.14 -15.22
C LYS A 270 -0.98 -3.95 -14.43
N ILE A 271 -1.85 -4.96 -14.43
CA ILE A 271 -3.07 -4.95 -13.62
C ILE A 271 -2.72 -5.52 -12.25
N VAL A 272 -3.00 -4.76 -11.20
CA VAL A 272 -2.64 -5.10 -9.80
C VAL A 272 -3.83 -4.83 -8.87
N THR A 273 -3.76 -5.33 -7.65
CA THR A 273 -4.74 -5.00 -6.61
C THR A 273 -4.67 -3.50 -6.25
N LEU A 274 -5.68 -3.00 -5.55
CA LEU A 274 -5.69 -1.61 -5.10
C LEU A 274 -4.55 -1.34 -4.12
N ASP A 275 -4.27 -2.28 -3.21
CA ASP A 275 -3.16 -2.16 -2.26
C ASP A 275 -1.82 -1.99 -2.99
N GLU A 276 -1.51 -2.85 -3.97
CA GLU A 276 -0.28 -2.76 -4.76
C GLU A 276 -0.19 -1.48 -5.61
N LEU A 277 -1.32 -0.99 -6.13
CA LEU A 277 -1.36 0.25 -6.91
C LEU A 277 -1.03 1.46 -6.04
N LEU A 278 -1.56 1.49 -4.81
CA LEU A 278 -1.48 2.64 -3.90
C LEU A 278 -0.31 2.55 -2.91
N GLU A 279 0.43 1.45 -2.87
CA GLU A 279 1.67 1.32 -2.12
C GLU A 279 2.67 2.41 -2.56
N GLU A 280 3.27 3.08 -1.56
CA GLU A 280 4.28 4.14 -1.77
C GLU A 280 5.70 3.62 -1.74
#